data_ef23b1f1262ac2643228165a700465c4
#
_entry.id   ef23b1f1262ac2643228165a700465c4
#
_cell.length_a   1.000
_cell.length_b   1.000
_cell.length_c   1.000
_cell.angle_alpha   90.00
_cell.angle_beta   90.00
_cell.angle_gamma   90.00
#
_symmetry.space_group_name_H-M   'P 1'
#
loop_
_entity.id
_entity.type
_entity.pdbx_description
1 polymer ?
#
loop_
_entity_poly.entity_id
_entity_poly.type
_entity_poly.pdbx_seq_one_letter_code
_entity_poly.pdbx_strand_id
1 'polypeptide(L)'
;MSNIHRKYSPRNIINAPDVKSAIISRSEQRADGNRIQRWLSNHFFRWAIGNFPHVYPVRSAADYAVYFSAEKAIPAWLISRLGGGGAFYYLNPQHPQLLATERELLEFLSQLEGTRLESKLQRINCFTVLDMREAEHQKMQRLRERGWYPSSDDAVKPLMKVTAGQWVAFDAASPALRSEMAYESWHMQHCVGQFEDKGSLSGGYGEYYARQIEQGAFRLLSLRDENNIPHVTLSLRINNDSMSIDQIKGKQNQHPVKKYAADVLALLHYLQPRPERHADCEGMGIVYEATPQFAGWKFITDVVDFDFLLNVLHNNFYLMTHFPHPPVALQWLLLHSAPEALRYLRTIDPNVATAAEMLFPQHEWHPTLAGKNTCSQPFEIESLTLQTTRYRPHTGESP
;
A
#
# COMPACT_ATOMS: atom_id res chain seq x y z
N MET A 1 11.08 -19.30 -15.84
CA MET A 1 12.36 -18.59 -15.70
C MET A 1 12.92 -18.93 -14.34
N SER A 2 14.13 -19.54 -14.29
CA SER A 2 14.76 -20.01 -13.06
C SER A 2 15.04 -18.83 -12.14
N ASN A 3 14.46 -18.83 -10.94
CA ASN A 3 14.79 -17.90 -9.85
C ASN A 3 16.24 -18.16 -9.40
N ILE A 4 17.20 -17.60 -10.12
CA ILE A 4 18.57 -17.49 -9.63
C ILE A 4 18.48 -16.47 -8.48
N HIS A 5 18.52 -16.95 -7.25
CA HIS A 5 18.64 -16.09 -6.08
C HIS A 5 19.93 -15.26 -6.20
N ARG A 6 19.84 -14.06 -6.78
CA ARG A 6 20.96 -13.12 -6.83
C ARG A 6 21.39 -12.82 -5.40
N LYS A 7 22.65 -13.13 -5.11
CA LYS A 7 23.27 -12.85 -3.81
C LYS A 7 24.06 -11.56 -3.87
N TYR A 8 24.12 -10.85 -2.77
CA TYR A 8 25.00 -9.71 -2.63
C TYR A 8 26.46 -10.15 -2.80
N SER A 9 27.18 -9.51 -3.70
CA SER A 9 28.60 -9.80 -3.93
C SER A 9 29.44 -9.06 -2.91
N PRO A 10 30.27 -9.72 -2.11
CA PRO A 10 31.13 -9.03 -1.16
C PRO A 10 32.17 -8.18 -1.90
N ARG A 11 32.28 -6.91 -1.51
CA ARG A 11 33.31 -5.96 -1.97
C ARG A 11 33.93 -5.29 -0.73
N ASN A 12 35.22 -4.98 -0.83
CA ASN A 12 35.90 -4.23 0.21
C ASN A 12 35.67 -2.72 0.03
N ILE A 13 34.48 -2.24 0.40
CA ILE A 13 34.17 -0.83 0.40
C ILE A 13 34.73 -0.18 1.67
N ILE A 14 35.76 0.66 1.53
CA ILE A 14 36.49 1.23 2.66
C ILE A 14 35.68 2.22 3.51
N ASN A 15 34.68 2.88 2.88
CA ASN A 15 33.78 3.81 3.54
C ASN A 15 32.36 3.25 3.72
N ALA A 16 32.22 1.92 3.83
CA ALA A 16 30.91 1.29 4.03
C ALA A 16 30.11 1.86 5.22
N PRO A 17 30.73 2.19 6.39
CA PRO A 17 30.01 2.86 7.48
C PRO A 17 29.44 4.24 7.08
N ASP A 18 30.22 5.05 6.34
CA ASP A 18 29.78 6.37 5.89
C ASP A 18 28.58 6.25 4.91
N VAL A 19 28.62 5.25 4.01
CA VAL A 19 27.50 4.94 3.09
C VAL A 19 26.25 4.57 3.88
N LYS A 20 26.39 3.71 4.91
CA LYS A 20 25.27 3.31 5.75
C LYS A 20 24.67 4.50 6.51
N SER A 21 25.52 5.31 7.11
CA SER A 21 25.10 6.52 7.84
C SER A 21 24.39 7.51 6.94
N ALA A 22 24.87 7.70 5.72
CA ALA A 22 24.22 8.57 4.73
C ALA A 22 22.83 8.07 4.31
N ILE A 23 22.66 6.75 4.12
CA ILE A 23 21.35 6.14 3.83
C ILE A 23 20.39 6.36 5.00
N ILE A 24 20.83 6.11 6.23
CA ILE A 24 20.02 6.29 7.44
C ILE A 24 19.63 7.76 7.60
N SER A 25 20.58 8.69 7.50
CA SER A 25 20.32 10.13 7.64
C SER A 25 19.30 10.63 6.63
N ARG A 26 19.42 10.23 5.35
CA ARG A 26 18.44 10.59 4.32
C ARG A 26 17.05 10.02 4.62
N SER A 27 16.99 8.78 5.12
CA SER A 27 15.73 8.14 5.50
C SER A 27 15.06 8.84 6.67
N GLU A 28 15.83 9.30 7.66
CA GLU A 28 15.35 10.09 8.79
C GLU A 28 14.87 11.49 8.37
N GLN A 29 15.62 12.16 7.49
CA GLN A 29 15.23 13.47 6.94
C GLN A 29 13.91 13.43 6.16
N ARG A 30 13.63 12.31 5.48
CA ARG A 30 12.36 12.08 4.77
C ARG A 30 11.23 11.61 5.69
N ALA A 31 11.53 11.29 6.96
CA ALA A 31 10.61 10.66 7.89
C ALA A 31 10.00 9.32 7.36
N ASP A 32 10.84 8.52 6.67
CA ASP A 32 10.40 7.22 6.15
C ASP A 32 9.88 6.33 7.29
N GLY A 33 8.86 5.51 7.03
CA GLY A 33 8.32 4.59 8.04
C GLY A 33 9.36 3.57 8.53
N ASN A 34 9.28 3.14 9.78
CA ASN A 34 10.24 2.25 10.44
C ASN A 34 10.59 0.98 9.63
N ARG A 35 9.65 0.43 8.87
CA ARG A 35 9.88 -0.75 8.04
C ARG A 35 10.75 -0.43 6.84
N ILE A 36 10.50 0.70 6.19
CA ILE A 36 11.30 1.19 5.06
C ILE A 36 12.70 1.54 5.53
N GLN A 37 12.85 2.26 6.65
CA GLN A 37 14.17 2.58 7.22
C GLN A 37 15.02 1.33 7.48
N ARG A 38 14.42 0.29 8.09
CA ARG A 38 15.10 -0.99 8.32
C ARG A 38 15.48 -1.68 7.01
N TRP A 39 14.60 -1.64 6.03
CA TRP A 39 14.87 -2.24 4.72
C TRP A 39 16.01 -1.52 4.00
N LEU A 40 16.00 -0.20 3.98
CA LEU A 40 17.07 0.63 3.39
C LEU A 40 18.41 0.38 4.06
N SER A 41 18.46 0.45 5.39
CA SER A 41 19.70 0.25 6.17
C SER A 41 20.25 -1.17 6.12
N ASN A 42 19.46 -2.15 5.69
CA ASN A 42 19.86 -3.55 5.54
C ASN A 42 19.99 -3.96 4.05
N HIS A 43 18.88 -4.07 3.32
CA HIS A 43 18.86 -4.66 1.98
C HIS A 43 19.40 -3.72 0.91
N PHE A 44 18.99 -2.46 0.91
CA PHE A 44 19.53 -1.47 -0.02
C PHE A 44 21.01 -1.19 0.25
N PHE A 45 21.40 -1.02 1.51
CA PHE A 45 22.80 -0.85 1.89
C PHE A 45 23.66 -2.02 1.38
N ARG A 46 23.26 -3.27 1.61
CA ARG A 46 24.00 -4.45 1.13
C ARG A 46 24.13 -4.49 -0.37
N TRP A 47 23.07 -4.12 -1.08
CA TRP A 47 23.10 -4.00 -2.53
C TRP A 47 24.05 -2.88 -2.97
N ALA A 48 24.00 -1.72 -2.34
CA ALA A 48 24.86 -0.59 -2.65
C ALA A 48 26.34 -0.95 -2.52
N ILE A 49 26.76 -1.50 -1.39
CA ILE A 49 28.16 -1.86 -1.17
C ILE A 49 28.61 -3.08 -2.00
N GLY A 50 27.69 -4.02 -2.29
CA GLY A 50 28.01 -5.25 -2.99
C GLY A 50 27.92 -5.19 -4.49
N ASN A 51 26.96 -4.45 -5.04
CA ASN A 51 26.53 -4.60 -6.42
C ASN A 51 26.37 -3.27 -7.21
N PHE A 52 26.37 -2.13 -6.53
CA PHE A 52 26.27 -0.84 -7.24
C PHE A 52 27.47 -0.66 -8.18
N PRO A 53 27.24 -0.35 -9.48
CA PRO A 53 28.32 -0.41 -10.48
C PRO A 53 29.37 0.70 -10.32
N HIS A 54 28.97 1.88 -9.81
CA HIS A 54 29.87 3.05 -9.77
C HIS A 54 30.62 3.10 -8.44
N VAL A 55 31.67 2.30 -8.36
CA VAL A 55 32.63 2.30 -7.25
C VAL A 55 34.02 2.62 -7.78
N TYR A 56 34.80 3.35 -7.01
CA TYR A 56 36.11 3.83 -7.41
C TYR A 56 37.20 2.96 -6.76
N PRO A 57 38.12 2.40 -7.53
CA PRO A 57 39.20 1.59 -6.96
C PRO A 57 40.16 2.45 -6.14
N VAL A 58 40.60 1.92 -4.99
CA VAL A 58 41.62 2.50 -4.13
C VAL A 58 42.80 1.54 -4.10
N ARG A 59 43.84 1.86 -4.84
CA ARG A 59 45.03 1.02 -5.03
C ARG A 59 46.28 1.56 -4.31
N SER A 60 46.22 2.83 -3.93
CA SER A 60 47.36 3.55 -3.34
C SER A 60 46.91 4.55 -2.27
N ALA A 61 47.86 5.07 -1.50
CA ALA A 61 47.61 6.16 -0.58
C ALA A 61 47.15 7.44 -1.28
N ALA A 62 47.63 7.66 -2.52
CA ALA A 62 47.18 8.82 -3.34
C ALA A 62 45.71 8.70 -3.72
N ASP A 63 45.24 7.48 -4.12
CA ASP A 63 43.80 7.25 -4.42
C ASP A 63 42.94 7.48 -3.16
N TYR A 64 43.40 7.05 -1.98
CA TYR A 64 42.70 7.30 -0.73
C TYR A 64 42.53 8.80 -0.48
N ALA A 65 43.61 9.59 -0.67
CA ALA A 65 43.56 11.02 -0.44
C ALA A 65 42.62 11.79 -1.36
N VAL A 66 42.28 11.24 -2.54
CA VAL A 66 41.30 11.83 -3.45
C VAL A 66 39.89 11.81 -2.88
N TYR A 67 39.54 10.75 -2.10
CA TYR A 67 38.17 10.54 -1.64
C TYR A 67 37.94 10.89 -0.16
N PHE A 68 39.00 11.04 0.61
CA PHE A 68 38.93 11.42 2.02
C PHE A 68 39.63 12.75 2.26
N SER A 69 39.10 13.57 3.16
CA SER A 69 39.73 14.81 3.54
C SER A 69 41.14 14.54 4.07
N ALA A 70 42.07 15.49 3.85
CA ALA A 70 43.45 15.40 4.30
C ALA A 70 43.59 15.15 5.85
N GLU A 71 42.57 15.47 6.61
CA GLU A 71 42.49 15.26 8.04
C GLU A 71 42.24 13.80 8.43
N LYS A 72 41.70 12.99 7.52
CA LYS A 72 41.38 11.58 7.77
C LYS A 72 42.58 10.71 7.43
N ALA A 73 43.42 10.42 8.43
CA ALA A 73 44.61 9.57 8.27
C ALA A 73 44.21 8.19 7.69
N ILE A 74 45.08 7.65 6.82
CA ILE A 74 44.85 6.32 6.24
C ILE A 74 44.98 5.29 7.38
N PRO A 75 43.97 4.42 7.58
CA PRO A 75 44.04 3.39 8.60
C PRO A 75 45.22 2.45 8.37
N ALA A 76 46.00 2.14 9.43
CA ALA A 76 47.17 1.28 9.33
C ALA A 76 46.93 -0.09 8.71
N TRP A 77 45.73 -0.68 8.98
CA TRP A 77 45.30 -1.95 8.38
C TRP A 77 45.11 -1.83 6.86
N LEU A 78 44.72 -0.65 6.34
CA LEU A 78 44.56 -0.43 4.90
C LEU A 78 45.92 -0.31 4.22
N ILE A 79 46.85 0.45 4.81
CA ILE A 79 48.22 0.59 4.28
C ILE A 79 48.86 -0.77 4.09
N SER A 80 48.79 -1.65 5.09
CA SER A 80 49.36 -3.00 5.04
C SER A 80 48.75 -3.90 3.96
N ARG A 81 47.50 -3.67 3.60
CA ARG A 81 46.77 -4.47 2.61
C ARG A 81 46.83 -3.90 1.19
N LEU A 82 47.02 -2.61 1.00
CA LEU A 82 47.21 -2.01 -0.32
C LEU A 82 48.44 -2.58 -1.03
N GLY A 83 49.52 -2.92 -0.29
CA GLY A 83 50.70 -3.59 -0.83
C GLY A 83 50.53 -5.08 -1.17
N GLY A 84 49.47 -5.72 -0.69
CA GLY A 84 49.22 -7.18 -0.78
C GLY A 84 48.24 -7.60 -1.90
N GLY A 85 47.89 -6.74 -2.83
CA GLY A 85 47.04 -7.07 -4.01
C GLY A 85 45.51 -7.15 -3.72
N GLY A 86 45.07 -6.70 -2.54
CA GLY A 86 43.65 -6.65 -2.22
C GLY A 86 42.94 -5.55 -3.04
N ALA A 87 41.77 -5.88 -3.61
CA ALA A 87 40.94 -4.90 -4.29
C ALA A 87 40.05 -4.15 -3.27
N PHE A 88 40.30 -2.85 -3.10
CA PHE A 88 39.53 -1.95 -2.25
C PHE A 88 38.83 -0.90 -3.10
N TYR A 89 37.66 -0.46 -2.63
CA TYR A 89 36.87 0.50 -3.37
C TYR A 89 36.31 1.58 -2.45
N TYR A 90 36.09 2.76 -3.00
CA TYR A 90 35.32 3.84 -2.42
C TYR A 90 33.98 3.95 -3.14
N LEU A 91 32.90 4.13 -2.38
CA LEU A 91 31.57 4.40 -2.89
C LEU A 91 31.15 5.81 -2.46
N ASN A 92 30.90 6.70 -3.41
CA ASN A 92 30.37 8.01 -3.09
C ASN A 92 28.89 7.89 -2.63
N PRO A 93 28.58 8.17 -1.34
CA PRO A 93 27.22 8.05 -0.83
C PRO A 93 26.25 9.08 -1.42
N GLN A 94 26.76 10.11 -2.12
CA GLN A 94 25.97 11.13 -2.84
C GLN A 94 26.00 10.92 -4.36
N HIS A 95 26.40 9.74 -4.83
CA HIS A 95 26.43 9.48 -6.27
C HIS A 95 25.02 9.62 -6.88
N PRO A 96 24.82 10.41 -7.95
CA PRO A 96 23.49 10.72 -8.50
C PRO A 96 22.65 9.48 -8.81
N GLN A 97 23.26 8.45 -9.41
CA GLN A 97 22.55 7.19 -9.73
C GLN A 97 22.20 6.38 -8.49
N LEU A 98 23.01 6.42 -7.41
CA LEU A 98 22.66 5.76 -6.16
C LEU A 98 21.43 6.41 -5.52
N LEU A 99 21.42 7.76 -5.52
CA LEU A 99 20.29 8.54 -5.02
C LEU A 99 19.03 8.35 -5.86
N ALA A 100 19.19 8.30 -7.19
CA ALA A 100 18.06 8.01 -8.10
C ALA A 100 17.48 6.62 -7.83
N THR A 101 18.34 5.58 -7.72
CA THR A 101 17.90 4.23 -7.40
C THR A 101 17.21 4.16 -6.02
N GLU A 102 17.76 4.85 -5.01
CA GLU A 102 17.14 4.93 -3.69
C GLU A 102 15.73 5.52 -3.75
N ARG A 103 15.56 6.63 -4.49
CA ARG A 103 14.27 7.31 -4.68
C ARG A 103 13.26 6.41 -5.39
N GLU A 104 13.64 5.80 -6.49
CA GLU A 104 12.78 4.92 -7.28
C GLU A 104 12.34 3.68 -6.50
N LEU A 105 13.23 3.14 -5.66
CA LEU A 105 12.87 2.04 -4.76
C LEU A 105 11.91 2.50 -3.66
N LEU A 106 12.08 3.70 -3.12
CA LEU A 106 11.15 4.28 -2.13
C LEU A 106 9.76 4.48 -2.71
N GLU A 107 9.66 5.04 -3.92
CA GLU A 107 8.38 5.20 -4.63
C GLU A 107 7.68 3.86 -4.80
N PHE A 108 8.42 2.83 -5.21
CA PHE A 108 7.88 1.48 -5.32
C PHE A 108 7.48 0.88 -3.95
N LEU A 109 8.33 1.03 -2.92
CA LEU A 109 8.07 0.49 -1.59
C LEU A 109 6.87 1.16 -0.91
N SER A 110 6.67 2.47 -1.15
CA SER A 110 5.49 3.18 -0.62
C SER A 110 4.18 2.66 -1.21
N GLN A 111 4.20 2.16 -2.45
CA GLN A 111 3.04 1.53 -3.08
C GLN A 111 2.71 0.15 -2.47
N LEU A 112 3.65 -0.46 -1.74
CA LEU A 112 3.43 -1.74 -1.05
C LEU A 112 2.75 -1.58 0.32
N GLU A 113 2.64 -0.35 0.85
CA GLU A 113 1.92 -0.08 2.11
C GLU A 113 0.46 -0.51 1.98
N GLY A 114 -0.04 -1.21 2.99
CA GLY A 114 -1.38 -1.81 2.99
C GLY A 114 -1.50 -3.11 2.19
N THR A 115 -0.47 -3.54 1.46
CA THR A 115 -0.48 -4.82 0.73
C THR A 115 0.06 -5.98 1.59
N ARG A 116 -0.18 -7.21 1.14
CA ARG A 116 0.40 -8.42 1.77
C ARG A 116 1.94 -8.43 1.76
N LEU A 117 2.57 -7.66 0.89
CA LEU A 117 4.03 -7.58 0.79
C LEU A 117 4.64 -6.69 1.88
N GLU A 118 3.89 -5.72 2.39
CA GLU A 118 4.36 -4.85 3.48
C GLU A 118 4.86 -5.63 4.69
N SER A 119 4.10 -6.63 5.13
CA SER A 119 4.47 -7.48 6.27
C SER A 119 5.71 -8.34 6.00
N LYS A 120 6.00 -8.63 4.74
CA LYS A 120 7.11 -9.48 4.27
C LYS A 120 8.34 -8.68 3.83
N LEU A 121 8.29 -7.35 3.85
CA LEU A 121 9.32 -6.47 3.30
C LEU A 121 10.73 -6.82 3.78
N GLN A 122 10.89 -7.11 5.08
CA GLN A 122 12.21 -7.46 5.66
C GLN A 122 12.79 -8.80 5.16
N ARG A 123 12.02 -9.61 4.46
CA ARG A 123 12.45 -10.87 3.83
C ARG A 123 12.76 -10.73 2.35
N ILE A 124 12.42 -9.59 1.76
CA ILE A 124 12.59 -9.32 0.33
C ILE A 124 13.90 -8.56 0.15
N ASN A 125 14.85 -9.16 -0.54
CA ASN A 125 16.15 -8.51 -0.81
C ASN A 125 16.01 -7.43 -1.90
N CYS A 126 17.04 -6.56 -2.01
CA CYS A 126 17.02 -5.45 -2.95
C CYS A 126 16.91 -5.88 -4.42
N PHE A 127 17.51 -7.01 -4.80
CA PHE A 127 17.37 -7.51 -6.18
C PHE A 127 15.94 -7.91 -6.50
N THR A 128 15.26 -8.57 -5.55
CA THR A 128 13.85 -8.92 -5.74
C THR A 128 12.98 -7.69 -5.92
N VAL A 129 13.22 -6.62 -5.14
CA VAL A 129 12.47 -5.37 -5.30
C VAL A 129 12.75 -4.71 -6.65
N LEU A 130 14.03 -4.69 -7.10
CA LEU A 130 14.39 -4.19 -8.43
C LEU A 130 13.74 -5.01 -9.55
N ASP A 131 13.74 -6.34 -9.43
CA ASP A 131 13.12 -7.23 -10.42
C ASP A 131 11.58 -7.06 -10.44
N MET A 132 10.95 -6.88 -9.28
CA MET A 132 9.51 -6.61 -9.18
C MET A 132 9.15 -5.26 -9.84
N ARG A 133 9.93 -4.21 -9.56
CA ARG A 133 9.75 -2.90 -10.19
C ARG A 133 9.92 -2.98 -11.71
N GLU A 134 10.96 -3.66 -12.18
CA GLU A 134 11.20 -3.86 -13.62
C GLU A 134 10.07 -4.65 -14.28
N ALA A 135 9.58 -5.70 -13.62
CA ALA A 135 8.43 -6.46 -14.13
C ALA A 135 7.17 -5.60 -14.21
N GLU A 136 6.95 -4.70 -13.23
CA GLU A 136 5.83 -3.76 -13.27
C GLU A 136 6.00 -2.76 -14.42
N HIS A 137 7.21 -2.20 -14.60
CA HIS A 137 7.52 -1.30 -15.71
C HIS A 137 7.27 -1.98 -17.08
N GLN A 138 7.77 -3.19 -17.27
CA GLN A 138 7.54 -3.97 -18.50
C GLN A 138 6.07 -4.30 -18.72
N LYS A 139 5.33 -4.62 -17.64
CA LYS A 139 3.88 -4.82 -17.72
C LYS A 139 3.18 -3.55 -18.18
N MET A 140 3.55 -2.40 -17.63
CA MET A 140 2.99 -1.09 -18.02
C MET A 140 3.35 -0.73 -19.46
N GLN A 141 4.57 -1.03 -19.90
CA GLN A 141 4.97 -0.82 -21.28
C GLN A 141 4.16 -1.69 -22.27
N ARG A 142 4.00 -2.97 -21.95
CA ARG A 142 3.14 -3.87 -22.75
C ARG A 142 1.68 -3.43 -22.78
N LEU A 143 1.22 -2.83 -21.68
CA LEU A 143 -0.12 -2.25 -21.64
C LEU A 143 -0.20 -0.99 -22.52
N ARG A 144 0.86 -0.17 -22.60
CA ARG A 144 0.95 0.96 -23.54
C ARG A 144 0.78 0.51 -25.01
N GLU A 145 1.41 -0.58 -25.37
CA GLU A 145 1.31 -1.16 -26.71
C GLU A 145 -0.09 -1.72 -27.03
N ARG A 146 -0.96 -1.89 -26.00
CA ARG A 146 -2.28 -2.52 -26.14
C ARG A 146 -3.47 -1.58 -26.06
N GLY A 147 -3.29 -0.28 -26.24
CA GLY A 147 -4.41 0.66 -26.30
C GLY A 147 -4.48 1.63 -25.13
N TRP A 148 -3.40 2.29 -24.83
CA TRP A 148 -3.41 3.42 -23.91
C TRP A 148 -4.17 4.61 -24.55
N TYR A 149 -5.02 5.22 -23.74
CA TYR A 149 -5.74 6.44 -24.10
C TYR A 149 -5.30 7.59 -23.18
N PRO A 150 -5.12 8.81 -23.71
CA PRO A 150 -4.87 9.98 -22.88
C PRO A 150 -6.13 10.36 -22.09
N SER A 151 -5.96 10.96 -20.92
CA SER A 151 -7.04 11.62 -20.20
C SER A 151 -7.53 12.85 -20.97
N SER A 152 -8.82 13.16 -20.82
CA SER A 152 -9.46 14.33 -21.40
C SER A 152 -10.14 15.15 -20.32
N ASP A 153 -9.80 16.43 -20.23
CA ASP A 153 -10.39 17.35 -19.26
C ASP A 153 -11.90 17.51 -19.44
N ASP A 154 -12.40 17.29 -20.66
CA ASP A 154 -13.83 17.35 -20.98
C ASP A 154 -14.62 16.13 -20.46
N ALA A 155 -13.93 15.07 -20.10
CA ALA A 155 -14.54 13.83 -19.63
C ALA A 155 -14.69 13.74 -18.12
N VAL A 156 -14.10 14.67 -17.36
CA VAL A 156 -14.15 14.69 -15.91
C VAL A 156 -14.48 16.08 -15.37
N LYS A 157 -15.24 16.13 -14.30
CA LYS A 157 -15.59 17.37 -13.60
C LYS A 157 -14.94 17.37 -12.22
N PRO A 158 -14.19 18.42 -11.84
CA PRO A 158 -13.67 18.58 -10.50
C PRO A 158 -14.80 18.55 -9.47
N LEU A 159 -14.64 17.76 -8.41
CA LEU A 159 -15.65 17.63 -7.35
C LEU A 159 -15.19 18.27 -6.05
N MET A 160 -14.05 17.86 -5.52
CA MET A 160 -13.47 18.42 -4.30
C MET A 160 -11.96 18.17 -4.22
N LYS A 161 -11.24 19.12 -3.63
CA LYS A 161 -9.82 18.95 -3.30
C LYS A 161 -9.67 18.24 -1.97
N VAL A 162 -8.67 17.37 -1.88
CA VAL A 162 -8.31 16.61 -0.68
C VAL A 162 -6.79 16.56 -0.53
N THR A 163 -6.30 15.94 0.53
CA THR A 163 -4.85 15.92 0.84
C THR A 163 -4.03 15.25 -0.26
N ALA A 164 -4.51 14.13 -0.81
CA ALA A 164 -3.78 13.38 -1.83
C ALA A 164 -4.00 13.90 -3.26
N GLY A 165 -4.80 14.95 -3.44
CA GLY A 165 -5.09 15.51 -4.75
C GLY A 165 -6.53 16.01 -4.90
N GLN A 166 -7.26 15.50 -5.87
CA GLN A 166 -8.62 15.95 -6.19
C GLN A 166 -9.51 14.76 -6.55
N TRP A 167 -10.72 14.77 -6.02
CA TRP A 167 -11.80 13.94 -6.53
C TRP A 167 -12.38 14.57 -7.78
N VAL A 168 -12.54 13.76 -8.83
CA VAL A 168 -13.21 14.12 -10.06
C VAL A 168 -14.38 13.17 -10.32
N ALA A 169 -15.43 13.67 -10.96
CA ALA A 169 -16.57 12.88 -11.40
C ALA A 169 -16.49 12.71 -12.92
N PHE A 170 -16.74 11.50 -13.42
CA PHE A 170 -16.85 11.25 -14.86
C PHE A 170 -18.11 11.92 -15.41
N ASP A 171 -17.97 12.61 -16.54
CA ASP A 171 -19.09 13.25 -17.21
C ASP A 171 -19.80 12.28 -18.15
N ALA A 172 -21.01 11.89 -17.76
CA ALA A 172 -21.87 11.00 -18.54
C ALA A 172 -22.20 11.52 -19.95
N ALA A 173 -22.20 12.84 -20.13
CA ALA A 173 -22.51 13.49 -21.40
C ALA A 173 -21.29 13.68 -22.32
N SER A 174 -20.08 13.41 -21.81
CA SER A 174 -18.86 13.61 -22.60
C SER A 174 -18.71 12.53 -23.67
N PRO A 175 -18.41 12.91 -24.93
CA PRO A 175 -18.05 11.95 -25.97
C PRO A 175 -16.72 11.22 -25.65
N ALA A 176 -15.90 11.77 -24.76
CA ALA A 176 -14.65 11.18 -24.31
C ALA A 176 -14.81 10.26 -23.07
N LEU A 177 -16.04 10.01 -22.59
CA LEU A 177 -16.28 9.16 -21.40
C LEU A 177 -15.56 7.80 -21.51
N ARG A 178 -15.71 7.09 -22.63
CA ARG A 178 -15.13 5.76 -22.80
C ARG A 178 -13.60 5.79 -22.83
N SER A 179 -13.00 6.79 -23.47
CA SER A 179 -11.55 6.96 -23.48
C SER A 179 -11.01 7.30 -22.09
N GLU A 180 -11.74 8.09 -21.31
CA GLU A 180 -11.39 8.41 -19.92
C GLU A 180 -11.50 7.19 -19.00
N MET A 181 -12.54 6.37 -19.19
CA MET A 181 -12.67 5.09 -18.49
C MET A 181 -11.53 4.13 -18.84
N ALA A 182 -11.07 4.12 -20.10
CA ALA A 182 -9.92 3.36 -20.52
C ALA A 182 -8.62 3.88 -19.87
N TYR A 183 -8.45 5.21 -19.79
CA TYR A 183 -7.36 5.85 -19.06
C TYR A 183 -7.36 5.46 -17.59
N GLU A 184 -8.49 5.54 -16.91
CA GLU A 184 -8.66 5.14 -15.51
C GLU A 184 -8.27 3.66 -15.32
N SER A 185 -8.85 2.79 -16.15
CA SER A 185 -8.60 1.34 -16.12
C SER A 185 -7.14 1.01 -16.40
N TRP A 186 -6.49 1.79 -17.25
CA TRP A 186 -5.10 1.66 -17.58
C TRP A 186 -4.20 1.84 -16.35
N HIS A 187 -4.39 2.93 -15.61
CA HIS A 187 -3.60 3.26 -14.44
C HIS A 187 -3.95 2.38 -13.25
N MET A 188 -5.23 2.13 -13.04
CA MET A 188 -5.76 1.38 -11.91
C MET A 188 -5.73 -0.13 -12.12
N GLN A 189 -5.62 -0.61 -13.36
CA GLN A 189 -5.62 -2.04 -13.72
C GLN A 189 -6.87 -2.77 -13.22
N HIS A 190 -8.02 -2.15 -13.33
CA HIS A 190 -9.32 -2.71 -12.97
C HIS A 190 -10.27 -2.75 -14.18
N CYS A 191 -11.46 -3.35 -14.01
CA CYS A 191 -12.35 -3.69 -15.12
C CYS A 191 -13.18 -2.52 -15.67
N VAL A 192 -13.28 -1.38 -14.99
CA VAL A 192 -14.23 -0.31 -15.31
C VAL A 192 -14.10 0.26 -16.74
N GLY A 193 -12.94 0.22 -17.33
CA GLY A 193 -12.66 0.64 -18.70
C GLY A 193 -12.02 -0.48 -19.54
N GLN A 194 -12.27 -1.74 -19.19
CA GLN A 194 -11.82 -2.88 -19.99
C GLN A 194 -12.82 -3.16 -21.10
N PHE A 195 -12.55 -2.58 -22.28
CA PHE A 195 -13.30 -2.83 -23.51
C PHE A 195 -12.73 -4.05 -24.24
N GLU A 196 -13.61 -4.85 -24.87
CA GLU A 196 -13.21 -5.97 -25.73
C GLU A 196 -12.52 -5.46 -27.00
N ASP A 197 -13.20 -4.54 -27.69
CA ASP A 197 -12.60 -3.79 -28.79
C ASP A 197 -11.96 -2.50 -28.25
N LYS A 198 -10.65 -2.47 -28.25
CA LYS A 198 -9.87 -1.33 -27.77
C LYS A 198 -9.84 -0.17 -28.76
N GLY A 199 -10.04 -0.44 -30.05
CA GLY A 199 -10.05 0.58 -31.08
C GLY A 199 -11.33 1.42 -31.07
N SER A 200 -12.48 0.76 -30.91
CA SER A 200 -13.80 1.41 -30.87
C SER A 200 -14.28 1.68 -29.43
N LEU A 201 -13.55 1.21 -28.42
CA LEU A 201 -13.93 1.28 -27.01
C LEU A 201 -15.34 0.72 -26.76
N SER A 202 -15.58 -0.49 -27.23
CA SER A 202 -16.87 -1.17 -27.14
C SER A 202 -16.76 -2.61 -26.65
N GLY A 203 -17.86 -3.15 -26.13
CA GLY A 203 -17.92 -4.50 -25.59
C GLY A 203 -17.29 -4.64 -24.19
N GLY A 204 -17.50 -5.81 -23.57
CA GLY A 204 -16.93 -6.15 -22.28
C GLY A 204 -17.45 -5.33 -21.09
N TYR A 205 -16.68 -5.35 -20.02
CA TYR A 205 -17.01 -4.63 -18.78
C TYR A 205 -17.05 -3.11 -19.00
N GLY A 206 -16.13 -2.57 -19.83
CA GLY A 206 -16.08 -1.14 -20.12
C GLY A 206 -17.39 -0.63 -20.73
N GLU A 207 -17.96 -1.36 -21.69
CA GLU A 207 -19.25 -1.04 -22.28
C GLU A 207 -20.40 -1.10 -21.27
N TYR A 208 -20.40 -2.11 -20.42
CA TYR A 208 -21.40 -2.22 -19.36
C TYR A 208 -21.40 -0.99 -18.45
N TYR A 209 -20.22 -0.61 -17.91
CA TYR A 209 -20.12 0.55 -17.04
C TYR A 209 -20.43 1.86 -17.77
N ALA A 210 -19.94 2.03 -19.01
CA ALA A 210 -20.22 3.22 -19.79
C ALA A 210 -21.74 3.45 -19.96
N ARG A 211 -22.49 2.41 -20.35
CA ARG A 211 -23.96 2.47 -20.47
C ARG A 211 -24.64 2.80 -19.15
N GLN A 212 -24.21 2.21 -18.05
CA GLN A 212 -24.79 2.52 -16.74
C GLN A 212 -24.56 3.98 -16.34
N ILE A 213 -23.39 4.54 -16.67
CA ILE A 213 -23.06 5.95 -16.41
C ILE A 213 -23.91 6.86 -17.32
N GLU A 214 -23.98 6.56 -18.62
CA GLU A 214 -24.77 7.30 -19.62
C GLU A 214 -26.26 7.32 -19.28
N GLN A 215 -26.78 6.24 -18.71
CA GLN A 215 -28.15 6.11 -18.24
C GLN A 215 -28.41 6.76 -16.88
N GLY A 216 -27.37 7.26 -16.22
CA GLY A 216 -27.46 7.82 -14.87
C GLY A 216 -27.68 6.82 -13.74
N ALA A 217 -27.58 5.51 -14.03
CA ALA A 217 -27.70 4.44 -13.03
C ALA A 217 -26.44 4.32 -12.15
N PHE A 218 -25.27 4.67 -12.70
CA PHE A 218 -24.02 4.72 -12.00
C PHE A 218 -23.39 6.12 -12.07
N ARG A 219 -22.68 6.49 -11.01
CA ARG A 219 -21.78 7.63 -10.99
C ARG A 219 -20.38 7.15 -10.65
N LEU A 220 -19.43 7.40 -11.52
CA LEU A 220 -18.04 7.04 -11.35
C LEU A 220 -17.23 8.25 -10.86
N LEU A 221 -16.41 8.05 -9.85
CA LEU A 221 -15.54 9.07 -9.25
C LEU A 221 -14.12 8.53 -9.19
N SER A 222 -13.14 9.41 -9.33
CA SER A 222 -11.72 9.07 -9.25
C SER A 222 -10.98 10.06 -8.36
N LEU A 223 -10.15 9.57 -7.45
CA LEU A 223 -9.17 10.36 -6.73
C LEU A 223 -7.90 10.43 -7.56
N ARG A 224 -7.50 11.62 -7.96
CA ARG A 224 -6.33 11.86 -8.81
C ARG A 224 -5.35 12.79 -8.14
N ASP A 225 -4.07 12.54 -8.35
CA ASP A 225 -3.00 13.42 -7.90
C ASP A 225 -2.83 14.65 -8.81
N GLU A 226 -1.83 15.48 -8.51
CA GLU A 226 -1.50 16.68 -9.30
C GLU A 226 -1.08 16.39 -10.74
N ASN A 227 -0.64 15.16 -11.03
CA ASN A 227 -0.29 14.70 -12.37
C ASN A 227 -1.47 14.01 -13.07
N ASN A 228 -2.68 14.15 -12.54
CA ASN A 228 -3.89 13.52 -13.03
C ASN A 228 -3.87 11.97 -12.98
N ILE A 229 -2.98 11.38 -12.17
CA ILE A 229 -2.89 9.92 -12.02
C ILE A 229 -3.93 9.44 -11.01
N PRO A 230 -4.80 8.48 -11.38
CA PRO A 230 -5.80 7.94 -10.49
C PRO A 230 -5.20 7.00 -9.42
N HIS A 231 -5.75 7.05 -8.22
CA HIS A 231 -5.33 6.27 -7.06
C HIS A 231 -6.45 5.49 -6.40
N VAL A 232 -7.68 6.02 -6.46
CA VAL A 232 -8.87 5.37 -5.94
C VAL A 232 -10.02 5.63 -6.91
N THR A 233 -10.72 4.57 -7.28
CA THR A 233 -11.94 4.63 -8.08
C THR A 233 -13.12 4.24 -7.23
N LEU A 234 -14.15 5.08 -7.19
CA LEU A 234 -15.40 4.86 -6.46
C LEU A 234 -16.55 4.84 -7.44
N SER A 235 -17.38 3.79 -7.40
CA SER A 235 -18.65 3.74 -8.12
C SER A 235 -19.82 3.82 -7.15
N LEU A 236 -20.82 4.61 -7.52
CA LEU A 236 -22.08 4.78 -6.80
C LEU A 236 -23.22 4.28 -7.68
N ARG A 237 -24.14 3.57 -7.09
CA ARG A 237 -25.45 3.28 -7.70
C ARG A 237 -26.41 4.40 -7.39
N ILE A 238 -27.12 4.85 -8.42
CA ILE A 238 -28.13 5.88 -8.32
C ILE A 238 -29.50 5.21 -8.50
N ASN A 239 -30.31 5.25 -7.45
CA ASN A 239 -31.66 4.70 -7.44
C ASN A 239 -32.64 5.81 -7.04
N ASN A 240 -33.37 6.35 -7.98
CA ASN A 240 -34.21 7.52 -7.80
C ASN A 240 -33.39 8.68 -7.19
N ASP A 241 -33.73 9.15 -6.00
CA ASP A 241 -33.03 10.25 -5.33
C ASP A 241 -31.97 9.78 -4.31
N SER A 242 -31.65 8.49 -4.28
CA SER A 242 -30.68 7.93 -3.35
C SER A 242 -29.41 7.42 -4.03
N MET A 243 -28.26 7.67 -3.41
CA MET A 243 -26.97 7.12 -3.80
C MET A 243 -26.54 6.05 -2.81
N SER A 244 -26.11 4.88 -3.29
CA SER A 244 -25.45 3.87 -2.48
C SER A 244 -24.05 3.57 -3.03
N ILE A 245 -23.14 3.14 -2.16
CA ILE A 245 -21.81 2.75 -2.57
C ILE A 245 -21.90 1.41 -3.29
N ASP A 246 -21.38 1.32 -4.53
CA ASP A 246 -21.24 0.06 -5.24
C ASP A 246 -19.89 -0.55 -5.00
N GLN A 247 -18.80 0.21 -5.19
CA GLN A 247 -17.42 -0.24 -4.97
C GLN A 247 -16.50 0.94 -4.66
N ILE A 248 -15.45 0.68 -3.86
CA ILE A 248 -14.31 1.58 -3.65
C ILE A 248 -13.05 0.77 -3.87
N LYS A 249 -12.36 1.00 -4.97
CA LYS A 249 -11.22 0.19 -5.39
C LYS A 249 -9.96 1.02 -5.58
N GLY A 250 -8.87 0.47 -5.10
CA GLY A 250 -7.52 0.86 -5.47
C GLY A 250 -7.04 0.07 -6.69
N LYS A 251 -5.75 0.14 -6.95
CA LYS A 251 -5.11 -0.55 -8.08
C LYS A 251 -5.37 -2.07 -8.04
N GLN A 252 -5.64 -2.65 -9.21
CA GLN A 252 -5.90 -4.10 -9.39
C GLN A 252 -7.13 -4.62 -8.65
N ASN A 253 -8.16 -3.80 -8.50
CA ASN A 253 -9.36 -4.11 -7.71
C ASN A 253 -9.08 -4.46 -6.23
N GLN A 254 -7.90 -4.07 -5.73
CA GLN A 254 -7.59 -4.22 -4.31
C GLN A 254 -8.27 -3.11 -3.49
N HIS A 255 -8.29 -3.26 -2.17
CA HIS A 255 -8.65 -2.15 -1.30
C HIS A 255 -7.73 -0.95 -1.52
N PRO A 256 -8.23 0.29 -1.45
CA PRO A 256 -7.38 1.48 -1.51
C PRO A 256 -6.28 1.43 -0.45
N VAL A 257 -5.12 1.96 -0.79
CA VAL A 257 -4.01 2.09 0.16
C VAL A 257 -4.43 2.96 1.33
N LYS A 258 -4.06 2.56 2.55
CA LYS A 258 -4.50 3.21 3.81
C LYS A 258 -4.30 4.74 3.83
N LYS A 259 -3.27 5.25 3.16
CA LYS A 259 -3.01 6.70 3.07
C LYS A 259 -4.15 7.51 2.44
N TYR A 260 -5.02 6.87 1.66
CA TYR A 260 -6.17 7.52 1.02
C TYR A 260 -7.48 7.40 1.83
N ALA A 261 -7.45 6.71 2.97
CA ALA A 261 -8.66 6.49 3.77
C ALA A 261 -9.31 7.80 4.27
N ALA A 262 -8.49 8.79 4.64
CA ALA A 262 -9.00 10.10 5.04
C ALA A 262 -9.65 10.86 3.87
N ASP A 263 -9.08 10.75 2.67
CA ASP A 263 -9.63 11.39 1.47
C ASP A 263 -10.93 10.73 1.01
N VAL A 264 -11.05 9.40 1.18
CA VAL A 264 -12.29 8.66 0.96
C VAL A 264 -13.35 9.07 2.00
N LEU A 265 -12.98 9.15 3.29
CA LEU A 265 -13.91 9.59 4.33
C LEU A 265 -14.43 11.01 4.06
N ALA A 266 -13.55 11.92 3.64
CA ALA A 266 -13.94 13.29 3.27
C ALA A 266 -14.96 13.29 2.11
N LEU A 267 -14.76 12.42 1.12
CA LEU A 267 -15.72 12.26 0.01
C LEU A 267 -17.07 11.71 0.49
N LEU A 268 -17.07 10.71 1.39
CA LEU A 268 -18.31 10.16 1.95
C LEU A 268 -19.09 11.22 2.74
N HIS A 269 -18.39 12.09 3.48
CA HIS A 269 -19.01 13.23 4.14
C HIS A 269 -19.60 14.24 3.15
N TYR A 270 -18.96 14.46 2.03
CA TYR A 270 -19.45 15.36 0.99
C TYR A 270 -20.67 14.81 0.26
N LEU A 271 -20.65 13.54 -0.09
CA LEU A 271 -21.68 12.89 -0.91
C LEU A 271 -22.87 12.42 -0.10
N GLN A 272 -22.69 12.09 1.18
CA GLN A 272 -23.71 11.52 2.06
C GLN A 272 -24.44 10.33 1.41
N PRO A 273 -23.72 9.29 0.94
CA PRO A 273 -24.40 8.12 0.37
C PRO A 273 -25.24 7.44 1.44
N ARG A 274 -26.20 6.62 0.98
CA ARG A 274 -27.09 5.86 1.86
C ARG A 274 -26.30 5.15 2.95
N PRO A 275 -26.75 5.26 4.22
CA PRO A 275 -26.08 4.66 5.37
C PRO A 275 -26.24 3.13 5.36
N GLU A 276 -25.31 2.44 4.78
CA GLU A 276 -25.24 0.99 4.77
C GLU A 276 -23.82 0.50 5.00
N ARG A 277 -23.71 -0.70 5.56
CA ARG A 277 -22.41 -1.32 5.73
C ARG A 277 -21.84 -1.69 4.37
N HIS A 278 -20.59 -1.35 4.14
CA HIS A 278 -19.90 -1.65 2.91
C HIS A 278 -18.49 -2.21 3.16
N ALA A 279 -18.22 -3.40 2.62
CA ALA A 279 -16.96 -4.11 2.87
C ALA A 279 -15.71 -3.31 2.47
N ASP A 280 -15.79 -2.52 1.38
CA ASP A 280 -14.66 -1.68 0.96
C ASP A 280 -14.41 -0.52 1.94
N CYS A 281 -15.45 0.06 2.55
CA CYS A 281 -15.32 1.06 3.63
C CYS A 281 -14.72 0.42 4.88
N GLU A 282 -15.26 -0.72 5.31
CA GLU A 282 -14.78 -1.44 6.48
C GLU A 282 -13.31 -1.86 6.30
N GLY A 283 -12.90 -2.31 5.11
CA GLY A 283 -11.51 -2.63 4.80
C GLY A 283 -10.54 -1.45 4.98
N MET A 284 -11.03 -0.22 4.90
CA MET A 284 -10.28 1.01 5.20
C MET A 284 -10.46 1.48 6.65
N GLY A 285 -11.22 0.76 7.46
CA GLY A 285 -11.58 1.17 8.82
C GLY A 285 -12.62 2.28 8.88
N ILE A 286 -13.42 2.47 7.83
CA ILE A 286 -14.49 3.47 7.76
C ILE A 286 -15.83 2.78 8.00
N VAL A 287 -16.62 3.30 8.93
CA VAL A 287 -17.94 2.78 9.30
C VAL A 287 -18.96 3.91 9.31
N TYR A 288 -20.24 3.58 9.11
CA TYR A 288 -21.33 4.52 9.34
C TYR A 288 -21.89 4.26 10.74
N GLU A 289 -21.65 5.17 11.67
CA GLU A 289 -22.23 5.13 13.01
C GLU A 289 -23.66 5.67 12.96
N ALA A 290 -24.61 4.91 13.49
CA ALA A 290 -26.00 5.32 13.64
C ALA A 290 -26.43 5.09 15.08
N THR A 291 -26.19 6.06 15.92
CA THR A 291 -26.59 6.09 17.33
C THR A 291 -27.56 7.24 17.58
N PRO A 292 -28.29 7.28 18.68
CA PRO A 292 -29.17 8.40 19.00
C PRO A 292 -28.45 9.75 19.07
N GLN A 293 -27.15 9.73 19.35
CA GLN A 293 -26.33 10.92 19.55
C GLN A 293 -25.59 11.34 18.27
N PHE A 294 -25.36 10.39 17.35
CA PHE A 294 -24.58 10.65 16.15
C PHE A 294 -25.04 9.77 14.99
N ALA A 295 -25.10 10.36 13.79
CA ALA A 295 -25.30 9.63 12.54
C ALA A 295 -24.32 10.16 11.49
N GLY A 296 -23.42 9.30 10.99
CA GLY A 296 -22.43 9.71 9.98
C GLY A 296 -21.29 8.74 9.78
N TRP A 297 -20.53 8.97 8.71
CA TRP A 297 -19.32 8.23 8.38
C TRP A 297 -18.16 8.66 9.28
N LYS A 298 -17.38 7.72 9.78
CA LYS A 298 -16.16 8.01 10.56
C LYS A 298 -15.19 6.83 10.54
N PHE A 299 -13.97 7.03 11.01
CA PHE A 299 -13.11 5.90 11.29
C PHE A 299 -13.62 5.10 12.48
N ILE A 300 -13.47 3.79 12.41
CA ILE A 300 -13.87 2.90 13.50
C ILE A 300 -13.12 3.22 14.80
N THR A 301 -11.91 3.76 14.71
CA THR A 301 -11.11 4.23 15.85
C THR A 301 -11.68 5.46 16.55
N ASP A 302 -12.54 6.21 15.87
CA ASP A 302 -13.16 7.45 16.37
C ASP A 302 -14.58 7.22 16.89
N VAL A 303 -15.05 5.97 16.85
CA VAL A 303 -16.32 5.56 17.43
C VAL A 303 -16.23 5.64 18.95
N VAL A 304 -17.11 6.43 19.57
CA VAL A 304 -17.16 6.64 21.02
C VAL A 304 -18.19 5.74 21.68
N ASP A 305 -19.24 5.37 20.96
CA ASP A 305 -20.28 4.46 21.44
C ASP A 305 -19.76 3.02 21.44
N PHE A 306 -19.46 2.51 22.63
CA PHE A 306 -18.91 1.16 22.78
C PHE A 306 -19.92 0.06 22.42
N ASP A 307 -21.19 0.26 22.62
CA ASP A 307 -22.23 -0.74 22.27
C ASP A 307 -22.32 -0.88 20.74
N PHE A 308 -22.31 0.26 20.03
CA PHE A 308 -22.22 0.25 18.58
C PHE A 308 -20.92 -0.40 18.11
N LEU A 309 -19.77 -0.02 18.68
CA LEU A 309 -18.47 -0.56 18.34
C LEU A 309 -18.38 -2.07 18.54
N LEU A 310 -18.86 -2.57 19.67
CA LEU A 310 -18.92 -4.01 19.97
C LEU A 310 -19.77 -4.76 18.95
N ASN A 311 -20.94 -4.22 18.59
CA ASN A 311 -21.82 -4.84 17.59
C ASN A 311 -21.14 -4.92 16.21
N VAL A 312 -20.45 -3.87 15.79
CA VAL A 312 -19.67 -3.87 14.54
C VAL A 312 -18.55 -4.90 14.60
N LEU A 313 -17.77 -4.91 15.67
CA LEU A 313 -16.61 -5.79 15.85
C LEU A 313 -17.01 -7.25 16.03
N HIS A 314 -18.11 -7.55 16.73
CA HIS A 314 -18.58 -8.93 16.94
C HIS A 314 -18.81 -9.68 15.62
N ASN A 315 -19.28 -8.96 14.61
CA ASN A 315 -19.51 -9.53 13.28
C ASN A 315 -18.28 -9.44 12.35
N ASN A 316 -17.23 -8.69 12.75
CA ASN A 316 -16.08 -8.38 11.89
C ASN A 316 -14.81 -8.19 12.72
N PHE A 317 -14.32 -9.23 13.35
CA PHE A 317 -13.11 -9.18 14.20
C PHE A 317 -11.86 -8.67 13.46
N TYR A 318 -11.78 -8.83 12.13
CA TYR A 318 -10.67 -8.32 11.35
C TYR A 318 -10.52 -6.79 11.43
N LEU A 319 -11.60 -6.06 11.75
CA LEU A 319 -11.56 -4.61 11.96
C LEU A 319 -10.72 -4.21 13.17
N MET A 320 -10.45 -5.11 14.09
CA MET A 320 -9.51 -4.89 15.20
C MET A 320 -8.10 -4.54 14.72
N THR A 321 -7.73 -4.94 13.51
CA THR A 321 -6.43 -4.59 12.92
C THR A 321 -6.26 -3.08 12.68
N HIS A 322 -7.35 -2.31 12.67
CA HIS A 322 -7.33 -0.86 12.56
C HIS A 322 -6.94 -0.16 13.89
N PHE A 323 -6.98 -0.88 15.01
CA PHE A 323 -6.61 -0.34 16.32
C PHE A 323 -5.15 -0.71 16.64
N PRO A 324 -4.18 0.21 16.43
CA PRO A 324 -2.79 -0.04 16.82
C PRO A 324 -2.65 -0.17 18.35
N HIS A 325 -3.43 0.62 19.09
CA HIS A 325 -3.46 0.65 20.55
C HIS A 325 -4.93 0.73 21.00
N PRO A 326 -5.65 -0.41 21.06
CA PRO A 326 -7.06 -0.41 21.43
C PRO A 326 -7.21 0.08 22.89
N PRO A 327 -8.23 0.90 23.18
CA PRO A 327 -8.53 1.35 24.55
C PRO A 327 -8.68 0.14 25.50
N VAL A 328 -8.15 0.25 26.72
CA VAL A 328 -8.23 -0.84 27.71
C VAL A 328 -9.67 -1.21 28.02
N ALA A 329 -10.56 -0.21 28.11
CA ALA A 329 -11.99 -0.45 28.29
C ALA A 329 -12.60 -1.33 27.19
N LEU A 330 -12.24 -1.07 25.91
CA LEU A 330 -12.67 -1.91 24.79
C LEU A 330 -12.13 -3.35 24.91
N GLN A 331 -10.89 -3.52 25.35
CA GLN A 331 -10.31 -4.86 25.54
C GLN A 331 -11.06 -5.66 26.61
N TRP A 332 -11.44 -5.02 27.72
CA TRP A 332 -12.26 -5.64 28.77
C TRP A 332 -13.66 -6.00 28.27
N LEU A 333 -14.29 -5.13 27.51
CA LEU A 333 -15.59 -5.41 26.91
C LEU A 333 -15.53 -6.57 25.92
N LEU A 334 -14.50 -6.65 25.08
CA LEU A 334 -14.27 -7.77 24.17
C LEU A 334 -14.01 -9.06 24.92
N LEU A 335 -13.21 -9.03 25.99
CA LEU A 335 -12.98 -10.21 26.83
C LEU A 335 -14.29 -10.81 27.35
N HIS A 336 -15.24 -9.93 27.70
CA HIS A 336 -16.53 -10.35 28.23
C HIS A 336 -17.53 -10.82 27.13
N SER A 337 -17.59 -10.13 26.00
CA SER A 337 -18.63 -10.32 24.99
C SER A 337 -18.19 -11.14 23.77
N ALA A 338 -16.91 -11.05 23.38
CA ALA A 338 -16.35 -11.68 22.18
C ALA A 338 -14.85 -11.95 22.37
N PRO A 339 -14.46 -12.87 23.29
CA PRO A 339 -13.06 -13.09 23.66
C PRO A 339 -12.18 -13.50 22.46
N GLU A 340 -12.73 -14.12 21.42
CA GLU A 340 -12.00 -14.49 20.20
C GLU A 340 -11.45 -13.28 19.45
N ALA A 341 -12.06 -12.11 19.64
CA ALA A 341 -11.59 -10.86 19.01
C ALA A 341 -10.23 -10.41 19.53
N LEU A 342 -9.84 -10.82 20.74
CA LEU A 342 -8.56 -10.44 21.36
C LEU A 342 -7.36 -10.93 20.54
N ARG A 343 -7.47 -12.03 19.81
CA ARG A 343 -6.39 -12.56 18.95
C ARG A 343 -6.02 -11.65 17.78
N TYR A 344 -6.90 -10.71 17.40
CA TYR A 344 -6.66 -9.76 16.34
C TYR A 344 -5.98 -8.48 16.84
N LEU A 345 -5.84 -8.32 18.15
CA LEU A 345 -5.16 -7.17 18.75
C LEU A 345 -3.64 -7.29 18.54
N ARG A 346 -3.01 -6.16 18.23
CA ARG A 346 -1.54 -6.08 18.15
C ARG A 346 -0.89 -5.98 19.53
N THR A 347 -1.60 -5.36 20.46
CA THR A 347 -1.16 -5.19 21.86
C THR A 347 -2.35 -5.43 22.76
N ILE A 348 -2.13 -6.13 23.88
CA ILE A 348 -3.13 -6.38 24.90
C ILE A 348 -2.59 -5.85 26.23
N ASP A 349 -3.48 -5.22 26.99
CA ASP A 349 -3.16 -4.80 28.37
C ASP A 349 -2.81 -6.04 29.21
N PRO A 350 -1.75 -6.00 30.05
CA PRO A 350 -1.32 -7.14 30.84
C PRO A 350 -2.40 -7.70 31.78
N ASN A 351 -3.27 -6.85 32.33
CA ASN A 351 -4.34 -7.30 33.21
C ASN A 351 -5.44 -8.03 32.43
N VAL A 352 -5.77 -7.51 31.21
CA VAL A 352 -6.72 -8.19 30.29
C VAL A 352 -6.15 -9.54 29.85
N ALA A 353 -4.86 -9.61 29.52
CA ALA A 353 -4.20 -10.85 29.13
C ALA A 353 -4.25 -11.89 30.26
N THR A 354 -3.90 -11.48 31.50
CA THR A 354 -3.97 -12.35 32.67
C THR A 354 -5.39 -12.86 32.93
N ALA A 355 -6.38 -11.97 32.84
CA ALA A 355 -7.79 -12.36 33.01
C ALA A 355 -8.25 -13.34 31.90
N ALA A 356 -7.80 -13.12 30.65
CA ALA A 356 -8.10 -14.02 29.55
C ALA A 356 -7.54 -15.43 29.77
N GLU A 357 -6.28 -15.53 30.23
CA GLU A 357 -5.67 -16.81 30.58
C GLU A 357 -6.39 -17.53 31.72
N MET A 358 -6.82 -16.80 32.73
CA MET A 358 -7.56 -17.37 33.86
C MET A 358 -8.96 -17.87 33.47
N LEU A 359 -9.67 -17.12 32.63
CA LEU A 359 -11.06 -17.43 32.23
C LEU A 359 -11.13 -18.48 31.12
N PHE A 360 -10.13 -18.54 30.26
CA PHE A 360 -10.13 -19.39 29.08
C PHE A 360 -8.81 -20.17 28.89
N PRO A 361 -8.40 -21.01 29.84
CA PRO A 361 -7.08 -21.62 29.89
C PRO A 361 -6.77 -22.62 28.77
N GLN A 362 -7.76 -23.00 27.97
CA GLN A 362 -7.60 -24.01 26.90
C GLN A 362 -7.76 -23.45 25.49
N HIS A 363 -7.90 -22.13 25.33
CA HIS A 363 -8.07 -21.54 24.00
C HIS A 363 -6.74 -21.25 23.33
N GLU A 364 -6.58 -21.67 22.07
CA GLU A 364 -5.38 -21.44 21.24
C GLU A 364 -5.12 -19.95 20.92
N TRP A 365 -6.06 -19.06 21.19
CA TRP A 365 -5.93 -17.63 20.95
C TRP A 365 -5.29 -16.87 22.11
N HIS A 366 -4.69 -17.54 23.06
CA HIS A 366 -3.97 -16.88 24.15
C HIS A 366 -3.05 -15.78 23.62
N PRO A 367 -3.26 -14.52 24.04
CA PRO A 367 -2.34 -13.47 23.65
C PRO A 367 -0.98 -13.82 24.20
N THR A 368 0.02 -13.89 23.35
CA THR A 368 1.41 -13.95 23.79
C THR A 368 1.66 -12.73 24.66
N LEU A 369 1.85 -12.95 25.96
CA LEU A 369 2.08 -11.91 26.95
C LEU A 369 3.07 -10.89 26.43
N ALA A 370 2.66 -9.62 26.41
CA ALA A 370 3.53 -8.49 26.11
C ALA A 370 4.68 -8.47 27.11
N GLY A 371 5.83 -8.96 26.71
CA GLY A 371 7.02 -9.01 27.57
C GLY A 371 8.18 -9.78 27.00
N LYS A 372 7.98 -10.62 26.02
CA LYS A 372 9.07 -11.23 25.26
C LYS A 372 9.08 -10.64 23.85
N ASN A 373 10.07 -9.82 23.58
CA ASN A 373 10.50 -9.43 22.23
C ASN A 373 10.84 -10.69 21.42
N THR A 374 9.85 -11.43 20.98
CA THR A 374 9.96 -12.39 19.90
C THR A 374 9.29 -11.81 18.67
N CYS A 375 10.03 -10.89 18.05
CA CYS A 375 9.94 -10.66 16.62
C CYS A 375 10.10 -12.01 15.94
N SER A 376 9.06 -12.49 15.28
CA SER A 376 9.07 -13.54 14.27
C SER A 376 8.07 -14.66 14.50
N GLN A 377 6.83 -14.39 14.19
CA GLN A 377 6.08 -15.31 13.32
C GLN A 377 5.06 -14.52 12.51
N PRO A 378 5.03 -14.67 11.20
CA PRO A 378 3.98 -14.05 10.39
C PRO A 378 2.67 -14.77 10.73
N PHE A 379 1.64 -13.99 11.05
CA PHE A 379 0.29 -14.51 10.97
C PHE A 379 0.07 -14.96 9.52
N GLU A 380 0.10 -16.25 9.28
CA GLU A 380 -0.58 -16.81 8.12
C GLU A 380 -2.06 -16.55 8.37
N ILE A 381 -2.57 -15.51 7.74
CA ILE A 381 -3.99 -15.46 7.45
C ILE A 381 -4.18 -16.61 6.47
N GLU A 382 -4.63 -17.77 6.97
CA GLU A 382 -5.26 -18.75 6.10
C GLU A 382 -6.20 -17.96 5.22
N SER A 383 -5.98 -18.09 3.94
CA SER A 383 -6.78 -17.50 2.89
C SER A 383 -8.25 -17.86 3.18
N LEU A 384 -8.95 -16.96 3.86
CA LEU A 384 -10.37 -16.85 3.67
C LEU A 384 -10.55 -16.55 2.20
N THR A 385 -10.69 -17.60 1.44
CA THR A 385 -11.14 -17.57 0.06
C THR A 385 -12.48 -16.88 0.12
N LEU A 386 -12.47 -15.57 -0.10
CA LEU A 386 -13.65 -14.88 -0.55
C LEU A 386 -14.05 -15.63 -1.81
N GLN A 387 -15.05 -16.49 -1.68
CA GLN A 387 -15.77 -17.01 -2.82
C GLN A 387 -16.27 -15.76 -3.56
N THR A 388 -15.49 -15.36 -4.56
CA THR A 388 -16.01 -14.52 -5.63
C THR A 388 -17.11 -15.34 -6.26
N THR A 389 -18.34 -15.08 -5.86
CA THR A 389 -19.52 -15.48 -6.61
C THR A 389 -19.33 -14.92 -8.01
N ARG A 390 -18.86 -15.78 -8.91
CA ARG A 390 -18.87 -15.52 -10.35
C ARG A 390 -20.33 -15.33 -10.72
N TYR A 391 -20.72 -14.09 -10.88
CA TYR A 391 -22.00 -13.74 -11.48
C TYR A 391 -21.95 -14.24 -12.93
N ARG A 392 -22.58 -15.38 -13.21
CA ARG A 392 -22.92 -15.78 -14.58
C ARG A 392 -24.13 -14.96 -15.00
N PRO A 393 -24.08 -14.24 -16.11
CA PRO A 393 -25.29 -13.66 -16.66
C PRO A 393 -26.23 -14.79 -17.03
N HIS A 394 -27.46 -14.74 -16.51
CA HIS A 394 -28.56 -15.57 -16.99
C HIS A 394 -28.82 -15.17 -18.45
N THR A 395 -28.49 -16.03 -19.39
CA THR A 395 -29.07 -16.04 -20.73
C THR A 395 -30.52 -16.49 -20.57
N GLY A 396 -31.42 -15.53 -20.48
CA GLY A 396 -32.84 -15.81 -20.55
C GLY A 396 -33.22 -16.13 -22.00
N GLU A 397 -33.37 -17.40 -22.31
CA GLU A 397 -34.22 -17.81 -23.43
C GLU A 397 -35.66 -17.69 -22.96
N SER A 398 -36.41 -16.87 -23.68
CA SER A 398 -37.86 -16.81 -23.57
C SER A 398 -38.50 -17.72 -24.62
N PRO A 399 -39.65 -18.37 -24.30
CA PRO A 399 -40.43 -19.09 -25.30
C PRO A 399 -41.17 -18.15 -26.25
#